data_7e4e34d46bc1d63e23649e9e85a6ac10
#
_entry.id   7e4e34d46bc1d63e23649e9e85a6ac10
#
_cell.length_a   1.000
_cell.length_b   1.000
_cell.length_c   1.000
_cell.angle_alpha   90.00
_cell.angle_beta   90.00
_cell.angle_gamma   90.00
#
_symmetry.space_group_name_H-M   'P 1'
#
loop_
_entity.id
_entity.type
_entity.pdbx_description
1 polymer ?
#
loop_
_entity_poly.entity_id
_entity_poly.type
_entity_poly.pdbx_seq_one_letter_code
_entity_poly.pdbx_strand_id
1 'polypeptide(L)'
;MSFSRVSFAVGSSLRAVVALVAMAAMAGCNEGVDDDASADEDGVGGASACLVGCGLDEPKSGGAGGGADAEPEVRPAFGACDGYANEVVDVQYGDGAGHGQDAMPFIVLGPPQGGGAAKGSLDVVTLGNGGSVVLGLGPQRIVDGPGPDFTVFENAFYAGGNPNAPFAEIGSVEVSADGETWHGFPCTATELPFEGCAGWHAVFAGPNDDDADPHDPATSGGESFDLADVGLTEARFVRVVDRADLTGFNGTFDLDAIALVHWTCDAP
;
A
#
# COMPACT_ATOMS: atom_id res chain seq x y z
N MET A 1 29.27 57.50 16.52
CA MET A 1 29.41 56.13 17.01
C MET A 1 29.22 55.18 15.83
N SER A 2 30.31 54.59 15.42
CA SER A 2 30.43 53.80 14.20
C SER A 2 30.18 52.30 14.52
N PHE A 3 29.24 51.64 13.86
CA PHE A 3 29.08 50.21 13.96
C PHE A 3 29.68 49.50 12.72
N SER A 4 30.73 48.78 12.99
CA SER A 4 31.37 47.90 12.04
C SER A 4 30.51 46.71 11.71
N ARG A 5 30.35 46.40 10.40
CA ARG A 5 29.83 45.13 9.89
C ARG A 5 30.93 44.12 9.89
N VAL A 6 30.68 42.96 10.49
CA VAL A 6 31.53 41.75 10.34
C VAL A 6 30.86 40.84 9.36
N SER A 7 31.49 40.63 8.20
CA SER A 7 31.11 39.62 7.22
C SER A 7 31.83 38.31 7.55
N PHE A 8 31.09 37.23 7.76
CA PHE A 8 31.64 35.87 7.76
C PHE A 8 31.31 35.20 6.44
N ALA A 9 32.34 34.94 5.64
CA ALA A 9 32.28 34.02 4.51
C ALA A 9 32.58 32.61 5.05
N VAL A 10 31.63 31.69 4.92
CA VAL A 10 31.92 30.27 5.11
C VAL A 10 31.64 29.56 3.79
N GLY A 11 32.70 29.27 3.07
CA GLY A 11 32.68 28.31 1.98
C GLY A 11 32.97 26.94 2.55
N SER A 12 32.15 25.96 2.21
CA SER A 12 32.54 24.55 2.24
C SER A 12 31.61 23.74 1.36
N SER A 13 32.16 23.31 0.26
CA SER A 13 31.56 22.31 -0.65
C SER A 13 31.48 20.97 0.08
N LEU A 14 30.30 20.47 0.29
CA LEU A 14 30.07 19.07 0.64
C LEU A 14 29.51 18.36 -0.59
N ARG A 15 30.36 17.52 -1.20
CA ARG A 15 29.95 16.66 -2.31
C ARG A 15 29.12 15.52 -1.74
N ALA A 16 27.84 15.49 -2.05
CA ALA A 16 26.98 14.34 -1.82
C ALA A 16 27.43 13.19 -2.73
N VAL A 17 27.81 12.07 -2.12
CA VAL A 17 28.03 10.80 -2.81
C VAL A 17 26.66 10.12 -2.92
N VAL A 18 26.10 10.16 -4.11
CA VAL A 18 24.89 9.38 -4.45
C VAL A 18 25.35 7.94 -4.66
N ALA A 19 25.03 7.07 -3.75
CA ALA A 19 25.17 5.62 -3.92
C ALA A 19 23.96 5.09 -4.68
N LEU A 20 24.14 4.84 -5.97
CA LEU A 20 23.16 4.16 -6.82
C LEU A 20 23.18 2.66 -6.48
N VAL A 21 22.21 2.15 -5.77
CA VAL A 21 22.01 0.71 -5.58
C VAL A 21 21.15 0.21 -6.72
N ALA A 22 21.78 -0.37 -7.74
CA ALA A 22 21.10 -1.10 -8.79
C ALA A 22 20.66 -2.47 -8.24
N MET A 23 19.37 -2.71 -8.07
CA MET A 23 18.83 -4.04 -7.84
C MET A 23 18.84 -4.83 -9.15
N ALA A 24 19.77 -5.78 -9.26
CA ALA A 24 19.75 -6.79 -10.31
C ALA A 24 18.80 -7.92 -9.89
N ALA A 25 17.69 -8.10 -10.61
CA ALA A 25 16.86 -9.27 -10.51
C ALA A 25 17.65 -10.48 -11.01
N MET A 26 18.04 -11.38 -10.12
CA MET A 26 18.58 -12.70 -10.50
C MET A 26 17.43 -13.69 -10.59
N ALA A 27 17.05 -14.01 -11.82
CA ALA A 27 16.28 -15.21 -12.14
C ALA A 27 17.24 -16.41 -11.96
N GLY A 28 17.06 -17.14 -10.86
CA GLY A 28 17.78 -18.41 -10.63
C GLY A 28 17.07 -19.56 -11.32
N CYS A 29 17.61 -20.05 -12.44
CA CYS A 29 17.31 -21.39 -12.92
C CYS A 29 18.06 -22.39 -12.05
N ASN A 30 17.33 -23.22 -11.32
CA ASN A 30 17.89 -24.34 -10.55
C ASN A 30 17.94 -25.57 -11.47
N GLU A 31 19.11 -25.85 -12.04
CA GLU A 31 19.38 -27.14 -12.69
C GLU A 31 19.80 -28.12 -11.61
N GLY A 32 18.96 -29.13 -11.40
CA GLY A 32 19.29 -30.28 -10.56
C GLY A 32 20.33 -31.13 -11.27
N VAL A 33 21.46 -31.34 -10.61
CA VAL A 33 22.49 -32.30 -11.01
C VAL A 33 22.20 -33.60 -10.27
N ASP A 34 21.77 -34.61 -10.99
CA ASP A 34 21.78 -36.00 -10.53
C ASP A 34 23.06 -36.66 -11.05
N ASP A 35 24.01 -36.89 -10.15
CA ASP A 35 25.15 -37.77 -10.33
C ASP A 35 24.69 -39.23 -10.11
N ASP A 36 24.66 -40.04 -11.17
CA ASP A 36 24.97 -41.46 -11.00
C ASP A 36 25.61 -42.01 -12.27
N ALA A 37 26.82 -42.48 -12.13
CA ALA A 37 27.68 -43.00 -13.15
C ALA A 37 27.53 -44.54 -13.22
N SER A 38 27.27 -45.07 -14.42
CA SER A 38 27.84 -46.36 -14.78
C SER A 38 27.96 -46.48 -16.31
N ALA A 39 29.15 -46.78 -16.73
CA ALA A 39 29.56 -47.01 -18.09
C ALA A 39 29.01 -48.32 -18.65
N ASP A 40 28.68 -48.33 -19.95
CA ASP A 40 29.12 -49.42 -20.85
C ASP A 40 29.05 -49.00 -22.33
N GLU A 41 29.99 -49.53 -23.09
CA GLU A 41 30.40 -49.18 -24.43
C GLU A 41 29.49 -49.75 -25.55
N ASP A 42 29.74 -49.21 -26.76
CA ASP A 42 29.50 -49.76 -28.10
C ASP A 42 28.21 -49.42 -28.87
N GLY A 43 28.42 -48.79 -30.03
CA GLY A 43 27.47 -48.95 -31.14
C GLY A 43 27.29 -47.75 -32.09
N VAL A 44 28.16 -47.74 -33.06
CA VAL A 44 28.17 -47.04 -34.37
C VAL A 44 26.78 -46.90 -35.06
N GLY A 45 26.53 -45.70 -35.64
CA GLY A 45 25.96 -45.62 -36.98
C GLY A 45 24.60 -44.97 -37.18
N GLY A 46 24.55 -44.03 -38.06
CA GLY A 46 23.41 -43.85 -38.96
C GLY A 46 22.59 -42.56 -38.84
N ALA A 47 22.99 -41.57 -39.63
CA ALA A 47 22.11 -40.50 -40.04
C ALA A 47 20.95 -41.05 -40.91
N SER A 48 19.74 -40.65 -40.62
CA SER A 48 18.69 -40.61 -41.63
C SER A 48 17.62 -39.60 -41.31
N ALA A 49 17.50 -38.62 -42.18
CA ALA A 49 16.37 -37.70 -42.24
C ALA A 49 15.10 -38.42 -42.66
N CYS A 50 13.99 -38.13 -42.05
CA CYS A 50 12.69 -38.36 -42.65
C CYS A 50 11.76 -37.18 -42.37
N LEU A 51 11.39 -36.57 -43.45
CA LEU A 51 10.29 -35.61 -43.61
C LEU A 51 8.93 -36.35 -43.54
N VAL A 52 7.90 -35.52 -43.24
CA VAL A 52 6.47 -35.63 -43.62
C VAL A 52 5.53 -36.33 -42.65
N GLY A 53 4.53 -35.57 -42.31
CA GLY A 53 3.27 -36.05 -41.73
C GLY A 53 2.46 -34.99 -41.03
N CYS A 54 1.88 -34.02 -41.79
CA CYS A 54 0.75 -33.23 -41.27
C CYS A 54 -0.46 -34.15 -41.11
N GLY A 55 -0.82 -34.44 -39.85
CA GLY A 55 -2.08 -35.07 -39.50
C GLY A 55 -2.92 -34.07 -38.73
N LEU A 56 -4.01 -33.60 -39.32
CA LEU A 56 -5.07 -32.89 -38.65
C LEU A 56 -5.89 -33.90 -37.84
N ASP A 57 -5.71 -33.93 -36.54
CA ASP A 57 -6.60 -34.65 -35.64
C ASP A 57 -7.52 -33.66 -34.92
N GLU A 58 -8.81 -33.94 -35.03
CA GLU A 58 -9.90 -33.20 -34.39
C GLU A 58 -9.78 -33.19 -32.86
N PRO A 59 -10.26 -32.13 -32.18
CA PRO A 59 -10.24 -32.08 -30.70
C PRO A 59 -11.30 -33.05 -30.16
N LYS A 60 -10.83 -34.10 -29.51
CA LYS A 60 -11.67 -34.95 -28.65
C LYS A 60 -12.10 -34.10 -27.43
N SER A 61 -13.42 -33.94 -27.30
CA SER A 61 -14.07 -33.49 -26.09
C SER A 61 -13.66 -34.40 -24.92
N GLY A 62 -12.88 -33.87 -24.00
CA GLY A 62 -12.38 -34.58 -22.82
C GLY A 62 -12.51 -33.73 -21.58
N GLY A 63 -13.45 -34.11 -20.72
CA GLY A 63 -13.35 -34.00 -19.28
C GLY A 63 -13.33 -32.59 -18.69
N ALA A 64 -14.48 -32.16 -18.17
CA ALA A 64 -14.57 -31.15 -17.13
C ALA A 64 -13.68 -31.57 -15.94
N GLY A 65 -12.47 -31.01 -15.84
CA GLY A 65 -11.70 -30.95 -14.61
C GLY A 65 -12.38 -29.94 -13.71
N GLY A 66 -12.95 -30.39 -12.59
CA GLY A 66 -13.50 -29.50 -11.56
C GLY A 66 -12.40 -28.56 -11.09
N GLY A 67 -12.50 -27.30 -11.49
CA GLY A 67 -11.84 -26.21 -10.76
C GLY A 67 -12.42 -26.26 -9.36
N ALA A 68 -11.55 -26.31 -8.34
CA ALA A 68 -11.97 -26.02 -6.99
C ALA A 68 -12.71 -24.67 -7.06
N ASP A 69 -13.97 -24.69 -6.68
CA ASP A 69 -14.76 -23.48 -6.54
C ASP A 69 -14.00 -22.59 -5.54
N ALA A 70 -13.32 -21.56 -6.05
CA ALA A 70 -12.83 -20.49 -5.22
C ALA A 70 -14.08 -19.95 -4.51
N GLU A 71 -14.09 -19.98 -3.18
CA GLU A 71 -15.15 -19.35 -2.41
C GLU A 71 -15.29 -17.92 -2.95
N PRO A 72 -16.52 -17.45 -3.21
CA PRO A 72 -16.69 -16.09 -3.68
C PRO A 72 -16.08 -15.16 -2.65
N GLU A 73 -15.09 -14.37 -3.07
CA GLU A 73 -14.52 -13.31 -2.25
C GLU A 73 -15.70 -12.51 -1.67
N VAL A 74 -15.78 -12.48 -0.35
CA VAL A 74 -16.82 -11.72 0.34
C VAL A 74 -16.49 -10.25 0.14
N ARG A 75 -17.03 -9.68 -0.93
CA ARG A 75 -16.91 -8.24 -1.18
C ARG A 75 -17.61 -7.50 -0.05
N PRO A 76 -16.99 -6.44 0.50
CA PRO A 76 -17.64 -5.63 1.52
C PRO A 76 -19.00 -5.17 1.02
N ALA A 77 -20.02 -5.32 1.85
CA ALA A 77 -21.38 -4.86 1.51
C ALA A 77 -21.38 -3.33 1.60
N PHE A 78 -21.57 -2.65 0.46
CA PHE A 78 -21.77 -1.21 0.46
C PHE A 78 -22.88 -0.84 1.45
N GLY A 79 -22.62 0.13 2.33
CA GLY A 79 -23.56 0.54 3.35
C GLY A 79 -23.55 -0.31 4.61
N ALA A 80 -22.52 -1.13 4.83
CA ALA A 80 -22.31 -1.82 6.09
C ALA A 80 -21.94 -0.85 7.22
N CYS A 81 -22.21 -1.26 8.44
CA CYS A 81 -21.76 -0.57 9.64
C CYS A 81 -20.69 -1.46 10.32
N ASP A 82 -19.56 -1.57 9.69
CA ASP A 82 -18.48 -2.51 10.02
C ASP A 82 -17.16 -1.82 10.42
N GLY A 83 -17.16 -0.47 10.44
CA GLY A 83 -16.00 0.31 10.84
C GLY A 83 -14.98 0.55 9.72
N TYR A 84 -15.33 0.33 8.43
CA TYR A 84 -14.46 0.60 7.28
C TYR A 84 -15.08 1.60 6.31
N ALA A 85 -14.29 2.08 5.35
CA ALA A 85 -14.82 2.87 4.24
C ALA A 85 -15.83 2.05 3.42
N ASN A 86 -16.92 2.71 3.01
CA ASN A 86 -18.02 2.06 2.29
C ASN A 86 -18.07 2.41 0.81
N GLU A 87 -17.46 3.52 0.41
CA GLU A 87 -17.50 3.99 -0.97
C GLU A 87 -16.26 4.82 -1.33
N VAL A 88 -15.90 4.84 -2.61
CA VAL A 88 -14.97 5.81 -3.19
C VAL A 88 -15.81 6.90 -3.82
N VAL A 89 -15.75 8.11 -3.26
CA VAL A 89 -16.54 9.29 -3.70
C VAL A 89 -15.86 9.97 -4.88
N ASP A 90 -14.53 10.11 -4.81
CA ASP A 90 -13.70 10.70 -5.88
C ASP A 90 -12.30 10.10 -5.84
N VAL A 91 -11.66 10.00 -7.00
CA VAL A 91 -10.25 9.66 -7.13
C VAL A 91 -9.62 10.45 -8.26
N GLN A 92 -8.47 11.05 -8.01
CA GLN A 92 -7.67 11.76 -8.99
C GLN A 92 -6.27 11.18 -8.98
N TYR A 93 -5.92 10.47 -10.03
CA TYR A 93 -4.60 9.87 -10.15
C TYR A 93 -3.56 10.86 -10.64
N GLY A 94 -2.42 10.88 -9.96
CA GLY A 94 -1.24 11.65 -10.34
C GLY A 94 -0.29 10.89 -11.27
N ASP A 95 0.82 11.51 -11.61
CA ASP A 95 1.86 10.88 -12.43
C ASP A 95 2.50 9.69 -11.67
N GLY A 96 2.64 8.56 -12.35
CA GLY A 96 3.20 7.34 -11.76
C GLY A 96 2.17 6.42 -11.12
N ALA A 97 0.90 6.82 -11.04
CA ALA A 97 -0.18 5.91 -10.65
C ALA A 97 -0.32 4.75 -11.65
N GLY A 98 -0.90 3.62 -11.20
CA GLY A 98 -1.12 2.48 -12.11
C GLY A 98 -1.46 1.19 -11.41
N HIS A 99 -0.84 0.90 -10.28
CA HIS A 99 -1.13 -0.31 -9.52
C HIS A 99 -2.51 -0.22 -8.83
N GLY A 100 -3.25 -1.32 -8.84
CA GLY A 100 -4.52 -1.47 -8.13
C GLY A 100 -5.74 -0.77 -8.75
N GLN A 101 -5.57 0.05 -9.80
CA GLN A 101 -6.67 0.81 -10.40
C GLN A 101 -7.79 -0.06 -11.00
N ASP A 102 -7.46 -1.23 -11.52
CA ASP A 102 -8.40 -2.20 -12.09
C ASP A 102 -9.22 -2.93 -11.03
N ALA A 103 -8.77 -2.93 -9.76
CA ALA A 103 -9.48 -3.48 -8.62
C ALA A 103 -10.31 -2.44 -7.83
N MET A 104 -10.21 -1.16 -8.21
CA MET A 104 -11.03 -0.11 -7.60
C MET A 104 -12.53 -0.31 -7.91
N PRO A 105 -13.45 0.05 -6.99
CA PRO A 105 -13.19 0.65 -5.67
C PRO A 105 -12.86 -0.37 -4.56
N PHE A 106 -12.98 -1.67 -4.84
CA PHE A 106 -12.99 -2.72 -3.82
C PHE A 106 -11.66 -2.90 -3.09
N ILE A 107 -10.53 -2.58 -3.73
CA ILE A 107 -9.19 -2.75 -3.18
C ILE A 107 -8.91 -1.83 -1.97
N VAL A 108 -9.69 -0.76 -1.79
CA VAL A 108 -9.55 0.20 -0.67
C VAL A 108 -10.74 0.18 0.29
N LEU A 109 -11.68 -0.76 0.10
CA LEU A 109 -12.89 -0.89 0.92
C LEU A 109 -12.82 -2.17 1.75
N GLY A 110 -13.09 -2.08 3.04
CA GLY A 110 -13.02 -3.19 3.98
C GLY A 110 -11.73 -3.20 4.81
N PRO A 111 -11.35 -4.35 5.41
CA PRO A 111 -10.20 -4.44 6.28
C PRO A 111 -8.87 -4.34 5.52
N PRO A 112 -7.81 -3.79 6.17
CA PRO A 112 -6.48 -3.71 5.57
C PRO A 112 -5.90 -5.11 5.32
N GLN A 113 -4.99 -5.18 4.35
CA GLN A 113 -4.28 -6.39 3.94
C GLN A 113 -2.77 -6.26 4.22
N GLY A 114 -2.40 -5.64 5.31
CA GLY A 114 -1.03 -5.37 5.67
C GLY A 114 -0.08 -6.57 5.61
N GLY A 115 1.17 -6.31 5.29
CA GLY A 115 2.22 -7.32 5.16
C GLY A 115 3.08 -7.50 6.41
N GLY A 116 2.84 -6.72 7.47
CA GLY A 116 3.61 -6.73 8.71
C GLY A 116 4.91 -5.91 8.63
N ALA A 117 5.78 -6.10 9.62
CA ALA A 117 6.97 -5.26 9.77
C ALA A 117 8.02 -5.39 8.65
N ALA A 118 8.05 -6.50 7.90
CA ALA A 118 9.18 -6.82 7.02
C ALA A 118 8.90 -6.63 5.53
N LYS A 119 7.66 -6.44 5.13
CA LYS A 119 7.25 -6.27 3.73
C LYS A 119 5.92 -5.52 3.65
N GLY A 120 5.73 -4.75 2.57
CA GLY A 120 4.44 -4.17 2.22
C GLY A 120 3.46 -5.17 1.62
N SER A 121 2.23 -4.75 1.46
CA SER A 121 1.16 -5.44 0.74
C SER A 121 1.17 -5.05 -0.74
N LEU A 122 0.56 -5.86 -1.60
CA LEU A 122 0.21 -5.49 -2.98
C LEU A 122 -1.30 -5.25 -3.14
N ASP A 123 -2.07 -5.39 -2.07
CA ASP A 123 -3.51 -5.09 -2.04
C ASP A 123 -3.72 -3.60 -1.72
N VAL A 124 -3.27 -2.77 -2.63
CA VAL A 124 -3.26 -1.30 -2.49
C VAL A 124 -3.56 -0.62 -3.82
N VAL A 125 -3.98 0.64 -3.78
CA VAL A 125 -4.05 1.49 -4.97
C VAL A 125 -2.98 2.57 -4.90
N THR A 126 -2.13 2.65 -5.92
CA THR A 126 -1.13 3.71 -6.07
C THR A 126 -1.79 5.00 -6.55
N LEU A 127 -1.74 6.06 -5.74
CA LEU A 127 -2.36 7.35 -6.07
C LEU A 127 -1.58 8.12 -7.14
N GLY A 128 -0.26 7.96 -7.20
CA GLY A 128 0.61 8.75 -8.08
C GLY A 128 0.92 10.14 -7.51
N ASN A 129 1.93 10.82 -8.06
CA ASN A 129 2.42 12.10 -7.59
C ASN A 129 1.33 13.17 -7.51
N GLY A 130 0.97 13.61 -6.32
CA GLY A 130 -0.10 14.56 -6.05
C GLY A 130 -1.50 14.01 -6.31
N GLY A 131 -1.62 12.69 -6.48
CA GLY A 131 -2.91 12.03 -6.60
C GLY A 131 -3.69 12.06 -5.28
N SER A 132 -5.00 11.87 -5.37
CA SER A 132 -5.87 11.90 -4.19
C SER A 132 -7.04 10.94 -4.31
N VAL A 133 -7.55 10.51 -3.18
CA VAL A 133 -8.78 9.73 -3.08
C VAL A 133 -9.66 10.29 -1.97
N VAL A 134 -10.98 10.29 -2.20
CA VAL A 134 -11.99 10.62 -1.19
C VAL A 134 -12.81 9.38 -0.92
N LEU A 135 -12.77 8.93 0.33
CA LEU A 135 -13.55 7.81 0.82
C LEU A 135 -14.75 8.29 1.62
N GLY A 136 -15.92 7.71 1.36
CA GLY A 136 -17.15 7.94 2.09
C GLY A 136 -17.44 6.78 3.04
N LEU A 137 -18.07 7.10 4.17
CA LEU A 137 -18.37 6.13 5.23
C LEU A 137 -19.79 5.57 5.15
N GLY A 138 -20.59 5.99 4.15
CA GLY A 138 -21.96 5.52 3.97
C GLY A 138 -22.86 5.86 5.15
N PRO A 139 -23.50 4.85 5.81
CA PRO A 139 -24.39 5.10 6.95
C PRO A 139 -23.65 5.34 8.26
N GLN A 140 -22.35 5.18 8.29
CA GLN A 140 -21.53 5.38 9.49
C GLN A 140 -20.83 6.74 9.45
N ARG A 141 -20.33 7.16 10.60
CA ARG A 141 -19.48 8.34 10.74
C ARG A 141 -18.47 8.13 11.85
N ILE A 142 -17.30 8.68 11.67
CA ILE A 142 -16.31 8.84 12.73
C ILE A 142 -16.89 9.81 13.75
N VAL A 143 -16.70 9.53 15.03
CA VAL A 143 -17.06 10.43 16.15
C VAL A 143 -15.84 10.66 17.02
N ASP A 144 -15.70 11.88 17.51
CA ASP A 144 -14.63 12.27 18.44
C ASP A 144 -14.79 11.49 19.77
N GLY A 145 -13.77 10.68 20.06
CA GLY A 145 -13.66 9.85 21.26
C GLY A 145 -12.37 10.11 22.02
N PRO A 146 -12.04 9.34 23.05
CA PRO A 146 -10.77 9.48 23.76
C PRO A 146 -9.59 8.92 22.95
N GLY A 147 -8.72 9.77 22.42
CA GLY A 147 -7.57 9.41 21.59
C GLY A 147 -7.95 9.23 20.12
N PRO A 148 -7.16 8.50 19.32
CA PRO A 148 -7.40 8.38 17.89
C PRO A 148 -8.79 7.84 17.52
N ASP A 149 -9.40 8.39 16.46
CA ASP A 149 -10.75 8.04 16.02
C ASP A 149 -10.78 7.18 14.76
N PHE A 150 -9.70 7.19 13.98
CA PHE A 150 -9.55 6.33 12.81
C PHE A 150 -8.07 6.14 12.46
N THR A 151 -7.78 5.10 11.66
CA THR A 151 -6.44 4.77 11.17
C THR A 151 -6.46 4.70 9.64
N VAL A 152 -5.43 5.26 9.01
CA VAL A 152 -5.13 5.14 7.58
C VAL A 152 -4.02 4.12 7.40
N PHE A 153 -4.23 3.14 6.53
CA PHE A 153 -3.27 2.10 6.18
C PHE A 153 -2.73 2.34 4.77
N GLU A 154 -1.45 2.40 4.69
CA GLU A 154 -0.63 2.40 3.49
C GLU A 154 0.09 1.05 3.43
N ASN A 155 1.05 0.82 2.58
CA ASN A 155 1.81 -0.43 2.55
C ASN A 155 3.19 -0.35 3.19
N ALA A 156 3.42 0.63 4.06
CA ALA A 156 4.68 0.87 4.74
C ALA A 156 5.22 -0.38 5.46
N PHE A 157 6.52 -0.54 5.44
CA PHE A 157 7.23 -1.60 6.17
C PHE A 157 8.63 -1.13 6.57
N TYR A 158 9.28 -1.87 7.45
CA TYR A 158 10.63 -1.51 7.92
C TYR A 158 11.71 -2.20 7.10
N ALA A 159 12.44 -1.46 6.28
CA ALA A 159 13.52 -1.99 5.45
C ALA A 159 14.54 -2.75 6.29
N GLY A 160 14.72 -4.04 5.99
CA GLY A 160 15.57 -4.93 6.79
C GLY A 160 15.11 -5.13 8.24
N GLY A 161 13.85 -4.84 8.55
CA GLY A 161 13.28 -4.96 9.91
C GLY A 161 13.70 -3.82 10.86
N ASN A 162 14.25 -2.72 10.33
CA ASN A 162 14.71 -1.59 11.13
C ASN A 162 13.63 -0.50 11.20
N PRO A 163 12.99 -0.24 12.36
CA PRO A 163 11.92 0.76 12.48
C PRO A 163 12.41 2.22 12.27
N ASN A 164 13.72 2.46 12.29
CA ASN A 164 14.28 3.77 11.96
C ASN A 164 14.58 3.92 10.44
N ALA A 165 14.22 2.94 9.63
CA ALA A 165 14.38 2.98 8.17
C ALA A 165 13.09 2.44 7.52
N PRO A 166 11.95 3.12 7.69
CA PRO A 166 10.72 2.74 7.03
C PRO A 166 10.85 2.89 5.52
N PHE A 167 10.25 1.97 4.78
CA PHE A 167 9.87 2.23 3.41
C PHE A 167 8.57 3.04 3.49
N ALA A 168 8.65 4.33 3.22
CA ALA A 168 7.62 5.30 3.54
C ALA A 168 7.23 6.10 2.30
N GLU A 169 5.94 6.16 2.02
CA GLU A 169 5.34 6.91 0.92
C GLU A 169 4.26 7.81 1.52
N ILE A 170 4.54 9.12 1.58
CA ILE A 170 3.85 10.02 2.50
C ILE A 170 2.60 10.63 1.89
N GLY A 171 1.49 10.53 2.63
CA GLY A 171 0.22 11.19 2.33
C GLY A 171 -0.20 12.18 3.41
N SER A 172 -0.87 13.26 3.01
CA SER A 172 -1.62 14.12 3.91
C SER A 172 -3.06 13.64 4.02
N VAL A 173 -3.65 13.81 5.20
CA VAL A 173 -5.00 13.35 5.51
C VAL A 173 -5.88 14.53 5.87
N GLU A 174 -7.09 14.52 5.33
CA GLU A 174 -8.12 15.53 5.61
C GLU A 174 -9.45 14.83 5.87
N VAL A 175 -10.27 15.40 6.69
CA VAL A 175 -11.61 14.89 7.03
C VAL A 175 -12.68 15.95 6.80
N SER A 176 -13.91 15.49 6.53
CA SER A 176 -15.06 16.36 6.32
C SER A 176 -16.34 15.73 6.88
N ALA A 177 -17.20 16.55 7.47
CA ALA A 177 -18.53 16.15 7.89
C ALA A 177 -19.57 16.22 6.76
N ASP A 178 -19.35 17.09 5.75
CA ASP A 178 -20.33 17.44 4.70
C ASP A 178 -19.83 17.14 3.27
N GLY A 179 -18.55 16.77 3.10
CA GLY A 179 -17.90 16.57 1.80
C GLY A 179 -17.49 17.87 1.08
N GLU A 180 -17.78 19.02 1.67
CA GLU A 180 -17.50 20.34 1.08
C GLU A 180 -16.42 21.10 1.87
N THR A 181 -16.51 21.09 3.20
CA THR A 181 -15.55 21.74 4.12
C THR A 181 -14.55 20.71 4.63
N TRP A 182 -13.27 20.92 4.30
CA TRP A 182 -12.20 19.99 4.65
C TRP A 182 -11.30 20.53 5.76
N HIS A 183 -10.96 19.65 6.68
CA HIS A 183 -10.07 19.92 7.81
C HIS A 183 -8.86 18.99 7.71
N GLY A 184 -7.68 19.59 7.45
CA GLY A 184 -6.44 18.84 7.25
C GLY A 184 -5.66 18.65 8.53
N PHE A 185 -5.17 17.44 8.75
CA PHE A 185 -4.19 17.18 9.80
C PHE A 185 -2.85 17.82 9.45
N PRO A 186 -2.09 18.34 10.42
CA PRO A 186 -0.85 19.08 10.15
C PRO A 186 0.28 18.15 9.72
N CYS A 187 0.32 17.81 8.42
CA CYS A 187 1.38 17.03 7.78
C CYS A 187 2.41 17.97 7.15
N THR A 188 3.33 18.51 7.94
CA THR A 188 4.32 19.50 7.48
C THR A 188 5.77 19.00 7.55
N ALA A 189 6.01 17.84 8.16
CA ALA A 189 7.33 17.25 8.25
C ALA A 189 7.89 16.88 6.85
N THR A 190 9.20 17.06 6.67
CA THR A 190 9.94 16.71 5.44
C THR A 190 11.00 15.64 5.69
N GLU A 191 11.12 15.16 6.92
CA GLU A 191 11.99 14.09 7.37
C GLU A 191 11.36 13.38 8.58
N LEU A 192 11.82 12.19 8.91
CA LEU A 192 11.34 11.41 10.06
C LEU A 192 11.56 12.14 11.39
N PRO A 193 10.56 12.07 12.29
CA PRO A 193 9.24 11.45 12.14
C PRO A 193 8.27 12.33 11.35
N PHE A 194 7.40 11.70 10.53
CA PHE A 194 6.39 12.42 9.74
C PHE A 194 5.08 12.61 10.53
N GLU A 195 5.17 13.25 11.67
CA GLU A 195 4.02 13.51 12.54
C GLU A 195 2.85 14.16 11.78
N GLY A 196 1.65 13.62 11.96
CA GLY A 196 0.42 14.10 11.31
C GLY A 196 0.28 13.73 9.83
N CYS A 197 1.23 12.97 9.27
CA CYS A 197 1.15 12.39 7.93
C CYS A 197 0.83 10.89 8.00
N ALA A 198 0.29 10.31 6.94
CA ALA A 198 0.15 8.87 6.75
C ALA A 198 1.29 8.29 5.90
N GLY A 199 1.52 6.96 6.00
CA GLY A 199 2.38 6.18 5.11
C GLY A 199 3.83 5.99 5.59
N TRP A 200 4.09 5.91 6.91
CA TRP A 200 5.44 5.71 7.42
C TRP A 200 5.58 4.69 8.56
N HIS A 201 4.48 4.20 9.11
CA HIS A 201 4.48 3.08 10.04
C HIS A 201 4.04 1.79 9.37
N ALA A 202 4.74 0.68 9.69
CA ALA A 202 4.38 -0.63 9.18
C ALA A 202 2.93 -1.01 9.54
N VAL A 203 2.25 -1.68 8.61
CA VAL A 203 0.87 -2.15 8.78
C VAL A 203 0.90 -3.60 9.28
N PHE A 204 0.43 -3.81 10.51
CA PHE A 204 0.34 -5.13 11.12
C PHE A 204 -1.01 -5.78 10.90
N ALA A 205 -2.10 -5.00 10.88
CA ALA A 205 -3.43 -5.50 10.62
C ALA A 205 -3.53 -6.08 9.19
N GLY A 206 -3.81 -7.37 9.10
CA GLY A 206 -3.87 -8.08 7.83
C GLY A 206 -4.18 -9.56 8.02
N PRO A 207 -4.38 -10.32 6.93
CA PRO A 207 -4.89 -11.69 6.98
C PRO A 207 -3.93 -12.70 7.62
N ASN A 208 -2.68 -12.31 7.91
CA ASN A 208 -1.66 -13.18 8.50
C ASN A 208 -1.34 -12.86 9.95
N ASP A 209 -2.04 -11.92 10.57
CA ASP A 209 -1.85 -11.52 11.97
C ASP A 209 -3.20 -11.45 12.69
N ASP A 210 -3.58 -12.55 13.33
CA ASP A 210 -4.85 -12.69 14.05
C ASP A 210 -4.91 -11.84 15.34
N ASP A 211 -3.78 -11.29 15.79
CA ASP A 211 -3.68 -10.50 17.02
C ASP A 211 -3.77 -8.98 16.77
N ALA A 212 -3.65 -8.56 15.52
CA ALA A 212 -3.69 -7.14 15.14
C ALA A 212 -5.10 -6.72 14.71
N ASP A 213 -5.85 -6.14 15.64
CA ASP A 213 -7.17 -5.59 15.37
C ASP A 213 -7.04 -4.25 14.59
N PRO A 214 -7.57 -4.13 13.36
CA PRO A 214 -7.51 -2.89 12.58
C PRO A 214 -8.21 -1.69 13.26
N HIS A 215 -9.12 -1.94 14.20
CA HIS A 215 -9.81 -0.91 14.98
C HIS A 215 -9.07 -0.53 16.28
N ASP A 216 -7.94 -1.18 16.59
CA ASP A 216 -7.10 -0.86 17.74
C ASP A 216 -5.78 -0.22 17.29
N PRO A 217 -5.61 1.12 17.43
CA PRO A 217 -4.39 1.82 17.05
C PRO A 217 -3.12 1.30 17.74
N ALA A 218 -3.26 0.61 18.88
CA ALA A 218 -2.11 0.07 19.60
C ALA A 218 -1.51 -1.18 18.93
N THR A 219 -2.28 -1.88 18.11
CA THR A 219 -1.88 -3.16 17.50
C THR A 219 -1.88 -3.14 15.97
N SER A 220 -2.72 -2.33 15.35
CA SER A 220 -2.95 -2.33 13.89
C SER A 220 -1.75 -1.88 13.06
N GLY A 221 -0.89 -0.99 13.59
CA GLY A 221 0.04 -0.22 12.76
C GLY A 221 -0.68 0.86 11.93
N GLY A 222 -0.04 1.33 10.86
CA GLY A 222 -0.54 2.47 10.10
C GLY A 222 -0.47 3.78 10.88
N GLU A 223 -1.17 4.84 10.43
CA GLU A 223 -1.23 6.13 11.11
C GLU A 223 -2.63 6.46 11.58
N SER A 224 -2.72 6.76 12.88
CA SER A 224 -4.00 7.05 13.54
C SER A 224 -4.18 8.55 13.78
N PHE A 225 -5.43 9.00 13.66
CA PHE A 225 -5.82 10.40 13.67
C PHE A 225 -6.96 10.65 14.66
N ASP A 226 -6.89 11.79 15.36
CA ASP A 226 -7.87 12.23 16.36
C ASP A 226 -8.60 13.48 15.83
N LEU A 227 -9.93 13.44 15.74
CA LEU A 227 -10.76 14.55 15.25
C LEU A 227 -10.60 15.82 16.07
N ALA A 228 -10.27 15.69 17.37
CA ALA A 228 -10.01 16.84 18.23
C ALA A 228 -8.83 17.70 17.73
N ASP A 229 -7.83 17.10 17.05
CA ASP A 229 -6.67 17.81 16.51
C ASP A 229 -7.05 18.80 15.40
N VAL A 230 -8.17 18.56 14.73
CA VAL A 230 -8.71 19.43 13.67
C VAL A 230 -10.01 20.12 14.06
N GLY A 231 -10.44 19.95 15.31
CA GLY A 231 -11.60 20.63 15.91
C GLY A 231 -12.95 20.16 15.40
N LEU A 232 -13.04 18.91 14.96
CA LEU A 232 -14.28 18.25 14.57
C LEU A 232 -14.78 17.32 15.68
N THR A 233 -16.10 17.16 15.75
CA THR A 233 -16.76 16.17 16.62
C THR A 233 -17.30 14.97 15.84
N GLU A 234 -17.36 15.06 14.51
CA GLU A 234 -17.70 13.96 13.61
C GLU A 234 -17.16 14.19 12.19
N ALA A 235 -16.94 13.11 11.45
CA ALA A 235 -16.61 13.14 10.03
C ALA A 235 -17.30 12.00 9.28
N ARG A 236 -17.64 12.24 8.00
CA ARG A 236 -18.28 11.27 7.09
C ARG A 236 -17.41 10.95 5.88
N PHE A 237 -16.38 11.74 5.66
CA PHE A 237 -15.47 11.61 4.53
C PHE A 237 -14.04 11.74 5.00
N VAL A 238 -13.17 10.92 4.42
CA VAL A 238 -11.70 11.00 4.59
C VAL A 238 -11.10 11.19 3.22
N ARG A 239 -10.21 12.17 3.08
CA ARG A 239 -9.40 12.40 1.88
C ARG A 239 -7.95 12.15 2.18
N VAL A 240 -7.30 11.35 1.32
CA VAL A 240 -5.85 11.16 1.34
C VAL A 240 -5.26 11.76 0.09
N VAL A 241 -4.18 12.52 0.23
CA VAL A 241 -3.48 13.18 -0.88
C VAL A 241 -2.00 12.87 -0.80
N ASP A 242 -1.43 12.36 -1.87
CA ASP A 242 0.00 12.10 -1.97
C ASP A 242 0.84 13.37 -1.83
N ARG A 243 1.94 13.30 -1.07
CA ARG A 243 2.87 14.39 -0.82
C ARG A 243 3.94 14.50 -1.91
N ALA A 244 3.54 14.95 -3.10
CA ALA A 244 4.42 15.14 -4.27
C ALA A 244 5.61 16.10 -4.03
N ASP A 245 5.57 16.91 -2.96
CA ASP A 245 6.65 17.80 -2.58
C ASP A 245 7.81 17.10 -1.82
N LEU A 246 7.61 15.84 -1.38
CA LEU A 246 8.62 15.04 -0.72
C LEU A 246 9.46 14.26 -1.73
N THR A 247 10.31 14.97 -2.47
CA THR A 247 11.23 14.32 -3.42
C THR A 247 12.34 13.57 -2.69
N GLY A 248 12.58 12.32 -3.09
CA GLY A 248 13.66 11.49 -2.52
C GLY A 248 13.16 10.45 -1.51
N PHE A 249 11.87 10.36 -1.27
CA PHE A 249 11.21 9.22 -0.64
C PHE A 249 10.83 8.14 -1.67
N ASN A 250 10.36 6.99 -1.21
CA ASN A 250 10.41 5.75 -1.97
C ASN A 250 9.39 5.63 -3.11
N GLY A 251 8.47 6.55 -3.25
CA GLY A 251 7.46 6.48 -4.31
C GLY A 251 6.29 7.42 -4.06
N THR A 252 5.11 6.97 -4.40
CA THR A 252 3.85 7.70 -4.25
C THR A 252 2.92 6.89 -3.35
N PHE A 253 2.06 7.56 -2.59
CA PHE A 253 1.19 6.94 -1.59
C PHE A 253 0.38 5.77 -2.15
N ASP A 254 0.47 4.62 -1.50
CA ASP A 254 -0.21 3.37 -1.83
C ASP A 254 -1.29 3.08 -0.78
N LEU A 255 -2.55 3.45 -1.05
CA LEU A 255 -3.63 3.25 -0.09
C LEU A 255 -4.08 1.79 -0.05
N ASP A 256 -4.06 1.19 1.16
CA ASP A 256 -4.67 -0.09 1.47
C ASP A 256 -6.13 0.12 1.94
N ALA A 257 -6.32 0.73 3.12
CA ALA A 257 -7.64 0.88 3.72
C ALA A 257 -7.70 2.05 4.73
N ILE A 258 -8.90 2.32 5.24
CA ILE A 258 -9.09 3.03 6.51
C ILE A 258 -9.95 2.19 7.45
N ALA A 259 -9.62 2.19 8.75
CA ALA A 259 -10.46 1.61 9.79
C ALA A 259 -10.84 2.65 10.83
N LEU A 260 -12.05 2.55 11.33
CA LEU A 260 -12.62 3.47 12.31
C LEU A 260 -12.37 2.91 13.73
N VAL A 261 -11.96 3.78 14.64
CA VAL A 261 -11.74 3.45 16.05
C VAL A 261 -12.95 3.86 16.88
N HIS A 262 -13.45 5.08 16.66
CA HIS A 262 -14.67 5.57 17.26
C HIS A 262 -15.68 5.92 16.16
N TRP A 263 -16.79 5.17 16.10
CA TRP A 263 -17.82 5.43 15.09
C TRP A 263 -19.23 5.15 15.59
N THR A 264 -20.19 5.71 14.89
CA THR A 264 -21.60 5.39 15.06
C THR A 264 -22.25 5.19 13.70
N CYS A 265 -23.41 4.55 13.71
CA CYS A 265 -24.19 4.30 12.51
C CYS A 265 -25.50 5.06 12.58
N ASP A 266 -25.92 5.61 11.46
CA ASP A 266 -27.27 6.15 11.33
C ASP A 266 -28.27 5.01 11.52
N ALA A 267 -29.37 5.29 12.21
CA ALA A 267 -30.44 4.29 12.33
C ALA A 267 -31.04 4.00 10.95
N PRO A 268 -31.34 2.73 10.63
CA PRO A 268 -31.94 2.36 9.36
C PRO A 268 -33.32 2.96 9.15
#